data_42cf83e8e5d3e86abe58b03c811a2f1b
#
_entry.id   42cf83e8e5d3e86abe58b03c811a2f1b
#
_cell.length_a   1.000
_cell.length_b   1.000
_cell.length_c   1.000
_cell.angle_alpha   90.00
_cell.angle_beta   90.00
_cell.angle_gamma   90.00
#
_symmetry.space_group_name_H-M   'P 1'
#
loop_
_entity.id
_entity.type
_entity.pdbx_description
1 polymer ?
#
loop_
_entity_poly.entity_id
_entity_poly.type
_entity_poly.pdbx_seq_one_letter_code
_entity_poly.pdbx_strand_id
1 'polypeptide(L)'
;MCGFPAPTDTVTPRQQRGQERVITGNRQTSWAFADAYVAEDDALLWARDRAREAGLRSVPPGTGSALGLLAAAVDAKAVAEIGTGCGVSGIHLLHGMRPDGVLTTVDPEPEHQQFARQAFRAAGFASNRARFIPGRALDVLPRLADAGYDLVFCDGDRLEYLDYLAESLRLLRPGGLVAFEGVFGTGRTIDSGPQPTEVLRLRELLRAVRDSQELVPSLLPVGDGLLCAVKR
;
A
#
# COMPACT_ATOMS: atom_id res chain seq x y z
N MET A 1 53.41 8.61 -35.28
CA MET A 1 53.20 7.67 -34.16
C MET A 1 53.25 8.48 -32.87
N CYS A 2 52.09 8.82 -32.34
CA CYS A 2 51.94 9.49 -31.03
C CYS A 2 51.13 8.54 -30.14
N GLY A 3 51.82 7.95 -29.14
CA GLY A 3 51.19 7.09 -28.15
C GLY A 3 50.50 7.91 -27.06
N PHE A 4 49.25 7.59 -26.74
CA PHE A 4 48.56 8.08 -25.56
C PHE A 4 48.90 7.20 -24.34
N PRO A 5 49.16 7.78 -23.16
CA PRO A 5 49.30 7.01 -21.92
C PRO A 5 47.91 6.64 -21.36
N ALA A 6 47.78 5.42 -20.84
CA ALA A 6 46.60 4.93 -20.17
C ALA A 6 46.47 5.57 -18.77
N PRO A 7 45.23 5.88 -18.29
CA PRO A 7 45.02 6.30 -16.92
C PRO A 7 44.98 5.11 -15.98
N THR A 8 45.90 5.07 -15.04
CA THR A 8 45.87 4.19 -13.85
C THR A 8 45.34 5.00 -12.68
N ASP A 9 44.05 4.83 -12.35
CA ASP A 9 43.51 5.20 -11.04
C ASP A 9 42.76 4.03 -10.44
N THR A 10 43.50 3.25 -9.66
CA THR A 10 42.96 2.24 -8.74
C THR A 10 42.44 2.95 -7.49
N VAL A 11 41.13 3.13 -7.40
CA VAL A 11 40.43 3.64 -6.20
C VAL A 11 40.47 2.51 -5.14
N THR A 12 41.17 2.76 -4.05
CA THR A 12 41.37 1.82 -2.95
C THR A 12 40.08 1.58 -2.14
N PRO A 13 39.83 0.33 -1.61
CA PRO A 13 38.59 -0.04 -0.90
C PRO A 13 38.29 0.71 0.41
N ARG A 14 39.18 1.59 0.85
CA ARG A 14 39.07 2.30 2.14
C ARG A 14 38.11 3.52 2.09
N GLN A 15 37.86 4.08 0.91
CA GLN A 15 36.98 5.25 0.76
C GLN A 15 35.48 4.89 0.70
N GLN A 16 35.13 3.67 0.30
CA GLN A 16 33.72 3.23 0.24
C GLN A 16 33.10 2.94 1.62
N ARG A 17 33.90 2.49 2.61
CA ARG A 17 33.37 2.20 3.96
C ARG A 17 33.02 3.43 4.79
N GLY A 18 33.57 4.59 4.46
CA GLY A 18 33.28 5.86 5.17
C GLY A 18 31.95 6.49 4.73
N GLN A 19 31.56 6.32 3.47
CA GLN A 19 30.32 6.87 2.94
C GLN A 19 29.07 6.08 3.33
N GLU A 20 29.16 4.74 3.46
CA GLU A 20 28.04 3.91 3.91
C GLU A 20 27.64 4.17 5.37
N ARG A 21 28.57 4.53 6.26
CA ARG A 21 28.27 4.81 7.67
C ARG A 21 27.53 6.13 7.91
N VAL A 22 27.75 7.13 7.07
CA VAL A 22 27.11 8.45 7.19
C VAL A 22 25.66 8.40 6.68
N ILE A 23 25.35 7.50 5.73
CA ILE A 23 24.03 7.39 5.12
C ILE A 23 23.02 6.65 6.01
N THR A 24 23.42 5.69 6.85
CA THR A 24 22.51 4.88 7.67
C THR A 24 21.83 5.64 8.81
N GLY A 25 22.56 6.55 9.50
CA GLY A 25 21.98 7.39 10.55
C GLY A 25 21.00 8.43 10.02
N ASN A 26 21.19 8.92 8.81
CA ASN A 26 20.37 9.97 8.18
C ASN A 26 19.08 9.41 7.53
N ARG A 27 19.09 8.16 7.09
CA ARG A 27 17.90 7.52 6.46
C ARG A 27 16.75 7.30 7.45
N GLN A 28 17.01 6.76 8.63
CA GLN A 28 15.96 6.52 9.62
C GLN A 28 15.27 7.81 10.07
N THR A 29 16.05 8.86 10.29
CA THR A 29 15.51 10.19 10.65
C THR A 29 14.69 10.79 9.50
N SER A 30 15.17 10.67 8.25
CA SER A 30 14.45 11.15 7.06
C SER A 30 13.14 10.38 6.84
N TRP A 31 13.13 9.07 7.07
CA TRP A 31 11.93 8.25 6.93
C TRP A 31 10.90 8.57 8.01
N ALA A 32 11.33 8.73 9.28
CA ALA A 32 10.42 9.14 10.35
C ALA A 32 9.82 10.53 10.09
N PHE A 33 10.60 11.46 9.54
CA PHE A 33 10.11 12.76 9.10
C PHE A 33 9.09 12.63 7.96
N ALA A 34 9.40 11.83 6.94
CA ALA A 34 8.50 11.61 5.80
C ALA A 34 7.19 10.93 6.21
N ASP A 35 7.25 9.97 7.16
CA ASP A 35 6.06 9.30 7.69
C ASP A 35 5.14 10.26 8.45
N ALA A 36 5.69 11.25 9.13
CA ALA A 36 4.95 12.27 9.88
C ALA A 36 4.68 13.57 9.08
N TYR A 37 5.06 13.62 7.77
CA TYR A 37 5.01 14.86 7.00
C TYR A 37 3.59 15.39 6.77
N VAL A 38 2.63 14.49 6.55
CA VAL A 38 1.22 14.84 6.43
C VAL A 38 0.56 14.58 7.78
N ALA A 39 0.13 15.66 8.45
CA ALA A 39 -0.58 15.56 9.72
C ALA A 39 -1.95 14.90 9.52
N GLU A 40 -2.30 14.01 10.45
CA GLU A 40 -3.62 13.38 10.48
C GLU A 40 -4.61 14.24 11.30
N ASP A 41 -5.84 14.30 10.84
CA ASP A 41 -6.94 14.99 11.53
C ASP A 41 -7.52 14.16 12.69
N ASP A 42 -8.44 14.76 13.43
CA ASP A 42 -9.08 14.12 14.59
C ASP A 42 -9.83 12.84 14.23
N ALA A 43 -10.39 12.74 13.02
CA ALA A 43 -11.12 11.56 12.57
C ALA A 43 -10.18 10.40 12.31
N LEU A 44 -9.01 10.64 11.70
CA LEU A 44 -7.94 9.66 11.52
C LEU A 44 -7.35 9.21 12.86
N LEU A 45 -7.07 10.15 13.77
CA LEU A 45 -6.56 9.83 15.10
C LEU A 45 -7.56 8.97 15.87
N TRP A 46 -8.86 9.31 15.83
CA TRP A 46 -9.91 8.51 16.44
C TRP A 46 -9.98 7.09 15.83
N ALA A 47 -9.90 6.96 14.52
CA ALA A 47 -9.91 5.66 13.83
C ALA A 47 -8.72 4.78 14.24
N ARG A 48 -7.53 5.39 14.41
CA ARG A 48 -6.33 4.70 14.90
C ARG A 48 -6.49 4.22 16.35
N ASP A 49 -7.10 5.04 17.21
CA ASP A 49 -7.35 4.65 18.59
C ASP A 49 -8.32 3.46 18.67
N ARG A 50 -9.39 3.47 17.87
CA ARG A 50 -10.32 2.32 17.77
C ARG A 50 -9.62 1.07 17.24
N ALA A 51 -8.77 1.21 16.22
CA ALA A 51 -7.99 0.08 15.71
C ALA A 51 -7.08 -0.51 16.79
N ARG A 52 -6.38 0.33 17.56
CA ARG A 52 -5.52 -0.11 18.67
C ARG A 52 -6.30 -0.83 19.76
N GLU A 53 -7.47 -0.31 20.15
CA GLU A 53 -8.36 -0.93 21.13
C GLU A 53 -8.91 -2.29 20.66
N ALA A 54 -9.18 -2.41 19.36
CA ALA A 54 -9.60 -3.66 18.72
C ALA A 54 -8.44 -4.65 18.46
N GLY A 55 -7.19 -4.30 18.81
CA GLY A 55 -6.02 -5.12 18.53
C GLY A 55 -5.63 -5.18 17.05
N LEU A 56 -6.12 -4.25 16.24
CA LEU A 56 -5.83 -4.18 14.81
C LEU A 56 -4.62 -3.28 14.52
N ARG A 57 -3.87 -3.65 13.51
CA ARG A 57 -2.88 -2.75 12.90
C ARG A 57 -3.57 -1.92 11.82
N SER A 58 -3.30 -0.63 11.82
CA SER A 58 -3.69 0.28 10.74
C SER A 58 -2.46 0.71 9.96
N VAL A 59 -2.65 1.07 8.70
CA VAL A 59 -1.56 1.61 7.87
C VAL A 59 -0.86 2.78 8.56
N PRO A 60 0.48 2.89 8.51
CA PRO A 60 1.20 4.06 9.01
C PRO A 60 0.78 5.35 8.31
N PRO A 61 1.00 6.54 8.92
CA PRO A 61 0.62 7.82 8.31
C PRO A 61 1.23 8.04 6.92
N GLY A 62 2.49 7.68 6.73
CA GLY A 62 3.16 7.77 5.43
C GLY A 62 2.52 6.88 4.35
N THR A 63 2.14 5.64 4.71
CA THR A 63 1.37 4.78 3.79
C THR A 63 0.00 5.39 3.48
N GLY A 64 -0.71 5.88 4.51
CA GLY A 64 -2.01 6.53 4.32
C GLY A 64 -1.93 7.73 3.37
N SER A 65 -0.97 8.63 3.58
CA SER A 65 -0.77 9.78 2.70
C SER A 65 -0.38 9.38 1.26
N ALA A 66 0.41 8.32 1.11
CA ALA A 66 0.74 7.76 -0.21
C ALA A 66 -0.50 7.21 -0.92
N LEU A 67 -1.40 6.51 -0.21
CA LEU A 67 -2.67 6.03 -0.79
C LEU A 67 -3.55 7.18 -1.26
N GLY A 68 -3.67 8.26 -0.47
CA GLY A 68 -4.38 9.47 -0.89
C GLY A 68 -3.78 10.10 -2.14
N LEU A 69 -2.44 10.24 -2.20
CA LEU A 69 -1.74 10.73 -3.37
C LEU A 69 -1.98 9.84 -4.59
N LEU A 70 -1.89 8.53 -4.45
CA LEU A 70 -2.12 7.58 -5.56
C LEU A 70 -3.56 7.66 -6.07
N ALA A 71 -4.55 7.74 -5.18
CA ALA A 71 -5.95 7.91 -5.56
C ALA A 71 -6.17 9.21 -6.35
N ALA A 72 -5.56 10.32 -5.92
CA ALA A 72 -5.59 11.59 -6.63
C ALA A 72 -4.88 11.53 -7.99
N ALA A 73 -3.72 10.86 -8.06
CA ALA A 73 -2.92 10.76 -9.28
C ALA A 73 -3.62 9.99 -10.41
N VAL A 74 -4.45 8.98 -10.07
CA VAL A 74 -5.23 8.23 -11.05
C VAL A 74 -6.64 8.83 -11.26
N ASP A 75 -6.92 9.99 -10.67
CA ASP A 75 -8.25 10.65 -10.67
C ASP A 75 -9.38 9.68 -10.25
N ALA A 76 -9.15 8.95 -9.15
CA ALA A 76 -9.95 7.80 -8.76
C ALA A 76 -11.41 8.19 -8.46
N LYS A 77 -12.34 7.52 -9.15
CA LYS A 77 -13.78 7.57 -8.94
C LYS A 77 -14.33 6.30 -8.30
N ALA A 78 -13.77 5.15 -8.66
CA ALA A 78 -14.15 3.86 -8.11
C ALA A 78 -12.93 3.18 -7.50
N VAL A 79 -12.94 2.99 -6.19
CA VAL A 79 -11.86 2.32 -5.46
C VAL A 79 -12.41 1.09 -4.76
N ALA A 80 -11.68 -0.04 -4.83
CA ALA A 80 -11.94 -1.22 -4.02
C ALA A 80 -10.86 -1.35 -2.94
N GLU A 81 -11.27 -1.62 -1.71
CA GLU A 81 -10.39 -1.84 -0.57
C GLU A 81 -10.67 -3.22 0.04
N ILE A 82 -9.63 -3.99 0.25
CA ILE A 82 -9.64 -5.27 0.93
C ILE A 82 -9.00 -5.08 2.30
N GLY A 83 -9.80 -5.24 3.36
CA GLY A 83 -9.41 -4.89 4.73
C GLY A 83 -9.88 -3.50 5.11
N THR A 84 -11.13 -3.38 5.59
CA THR A 84 -11.70 -2.10 6.06
C THR A 84 -11.06 -1.63 7.36
N GLY A 85 -10.80 -2.57 8.29
CA GLY A 85 -10.40 -2.25 9.64
C GLY A 85 -11.30 -1.19 10.27
N CYS A 86 -10.70 -0.25 11.02
CA CYS A 86 -11.41 0.90 11.59
C CYS A 86 -11.47 2.12 10.64
N GLY A 87 -11.07 1.98 9.37
CA GLY A 87 -11.28 2.98 8.33
C GLY A 87 -10.13 3.97 8.10
N VAL A 88 -8.95 3.74 8.66
CA VAL A 88 -7.80 4.65 8.51
C VAL A 88 -7.40 4.78 7.03
N SER A 89 -7.13 3.67 6.34
CA SER A 89 -6.79 3.65 4.90
C SER A 89 -7.91 4.21 4.04
N GLY A 90 -9.16 3.84 4.37
CA GLY A 90 -10.35 4.32 3.65
C GLY A 90 -10.53 5.84 3.71
N ILE A 91 -10.23 6.50 4.85
CA ILE A 91 -10.26 7.98 4.96
C ILE A 91 -9.21 8.59 4.02
N HIS A 92 -7.99 8.09 4.04
CA HIS A 92 -6.92 8.58 3.16
C HIS A 92 -7.28 8.41 1.67
N LEU A 93 -7.83 7.25 1.29
CA LEU A 93 -8.31 6.99 -0.07
C LEU A 93 -9.42 7.99 -0.46
N LEU A 94 -10.42 8.18 0.40
CA LEU A 94 -11.53 9.10 0.17
C LEU A 94 -11.09 10.56 0.04
N HIS A 95 -10.06 10.99 0.77
CA HIS A 95 -9.46 12.32 0.62
C HIS A 95 -8.80 12.52 -0.75
N GLY A 96 -8.17 11.47 -1.31
CA GLY A 96 -7.53 11.53 -2.62
C GLY A 96 -8.50 11.31 -3.80
N MET A 97 -9.63 10.67 -3.57
CA MET A 97 -10.63 10.37 -4.60
C MET A 97 -11.39 11.61 -5.04
N ARG A 98 -11.96 11.53 -6.25
CA ARG A 98 -12.92 12.53 -6.74
C ARG A 98 -14.07 12.74 -5.76
N PRO A 99 -14.66 13.97 -5.67
CA PRO A 99 -15.80 14.24 -4.78
C PRO A 99 -17.05 13.38 -5.06
N ASP A 100 -17.22 12.92 -6.30
CA ASP A 100 -18.30 12.03 -6.73
C ASP A 100 -17.91 10.54 -6.73
N GLY A 101 -16.71 10.21 -6.24
CA GLY A 101 -16.19 8.84 -6.19
C GLY A 101 -16.78 8.02 -5.04
N VAL A 102 -16.74 6.69 -5.21
CA VAL A 102 -17.22 5.70 -4.24
C VAL A 102 -16.14 4.69 -3.90
N LEU A 103 -15.86 4.55 -2.60
CA LEU A 103 -15.02 3.50 -2.04
C LEU A 103 -15.87 2.27 -1.75
N THR A 104 -15.57 1.13 -2.39
CA THR A 104 -16.13 -0.17 -2.01
C THR A 104 -15.12 -0.86 -1.09
N THR A 105 -15.49 -1.09 0.18
CA THR A 105 -14.57 -1.68 1.17
C THR A 105 -15.13 -2.99 1.72
N VAL A 106 -14.26 -4.00 1.80
CA VAL A 106 -14.60 -5.38 2.15
C VAL A 106 -13.84 -5.79 3.41
N ASP A 107 -14.55 -6.34 4.39
CA ASP A 107 -13.96 -6.87 5.64
C ASP A 107 -14.83 -8.01 6.17
N PRO A 108 -14.23 -9.12 6.64
CA PRO A 108 -15.00 -10.22 7.21
C PRO A 108 -15.68 -9.87 8.53
N GLU A 109 -15.19 -8.83 9.26
CA GLU A 109 -15.69 -8.45 10.57
C GLU A 109 -16.63 -7.24 10.48
N PRO A 110 -17.96 -7.44 10.66
CA PRO A 110 -18.93 -6.34 10.59
C PRO A 110 -18.70 -5.23 11.63
N GLU A 111 -18.12 -5.57 12.79
CA GLU A 111 -17.81 -4.62 13.86
C GLU A 111 -16.75 -3.60 13.40
N HIS A 112 -15.71 -4.05 12.71
CA HIS A 112 -14.70 -3.16 12.12
C HIS A 112 -15.35 -2.14 11.19
N GLN A 113 -16.25 -2.61 10.32
CA GLN A 113 -16.99 -1.73 9.41
C GLN A 113 -17.90 -0.73 10.12
N GLN A 114 -18.41 -1.03 11.32
CA GLN A 114 -19.17 -0.06 12.11
C GLN A 114 -18.29 1.09 12.60
N PHE A 115 -17.06 0.80 13.07
CA PHE A 115 -16.09 1.84 13.43
C PHE A 115 -15.70 2.66 12.20
N ALA A 116 -15.40 2.02 11.07
CA ALA A 116 -15.07 2.73 9.84
C ALA A 116 -16.19 3.66 9.37
N ARG A 117 -17.48 3.24 9.47
CA ARG A 117 -18.62 4.12 9.16
C ARG A 117 -18.69 5.35 10.07
N GLN A 118 -18.33 5.21 11.33
CA GLN A 118 -18.28 6.34 12.27
C GLN A 118 -17.12 7.28 11.93
N ALA A 119 -15.94 6.72 11.64
CA ALA A 119 -14.75 7.46 11.25
C ALA A 119 -15.00 8.27 9.96
N PHE A 120 -15.59 7.67 8.93
CA PHE A 120 -15.89 8.35 7.66
C PHE A 120 -16.88 9.52 7.85
N ARG A 121 -17.88 9.36 8.72
CA ARG A 121 -18.79 10.45 9.07
C ARG A 121 -18.10 11.56 9.82
N ALA A 122 -17.24 11.21 10.79
CA ALA A 122 -16.44 12.19 11.55
C ALA A 122 -15.48 12.98 10.64
N ALA A 123 -14.93 12.32 9.60
CA ALA A 123 -14.12 12.94 8.56
C ALA A 123 -14.96 13.77 7.54
N GLY A 124 -16.26 13.88 7.72
CA GLY A 124 -17.16 14.70 6.87
C GLY A 124 -17.62 14.04 5.59
N PHE A 125 -17.36 12.74 5.36
CA PHE A 125 -17.81 12.05 4.16
C PHE A 125 -19.30 11.68 4.25
N ALA A 126 -20.04 11.96 3.17
CA ALA A 126 -21.43 11.55 3.02
C ALA A 126 -21.55 10.03 2.94
N SER A 127 -22.66 9.46 3.40
CA SER A 127 -22.85 8.01 3.50
C SER A 127 -22.81 7.27 2.15
N ASN A 128 -23.08 7.96 1.05
CA ASN A 128 -23.01 7.43 -0.31
C ASN A 128 -21.59 7.38 -0.88
N ARG A 129 -20.60 7.94 -0.18
CA ARG A 129 -19.17 7.91 -0.59
C ARG A 129 -18.50 6.56 -0.32
N ALA A 130 -19.11 5.70 0.50
CA ALA A 130 -18.54 4.40 0.83
C ALA A 130 -19.61 3.30 0.82
N ARG A 131 -19.29 2.20 0.15
CA ARG A 131 -20.06 0.96 0.13
C ARG A 131 -19.32 -0.10 0.94
N PHE A 132 -19.88 -0.46 2.07
CA PHE A 132 -19.31 -1.49 2.96
C PHE A 132 -19.93 -2.84 2.65
N ILE A 133 -19.12 -3.84 2.39
CA ILE A 133 -19.55 -5.20 2.10
C ILE A 133 -18.93 -6.13 3.15
N PRO A 134 -19.73 -6.68 4.07
CA PRO A 134 -19.23 -7.68 5.01
C PRO A 134 -19.00 -9.01 4.31
N GLY A 135 -17.86 -9.65 4.57
CA GLY A 135 -17.51 -10.96 4.03
C GLY A 135 -16.04 -11.11 3.72
N ARG A 136 -15.63 -12.35 3.43
CA ARG A 136 -14.26 -12.63 2.98
C ARG A 136 -14.04 -12.04 1.59
N ALA A 137 -12.86 -11.50 1.36
CA ALA A 137 -12.56 -10.82 0.11
C ALA A 137 -12.76 -11.73 -1.12
N LEU A 138 -12.27 -12.96 -1.10
CA LEU A 138 -12.39 -13.89 -2.23
C LEU A 138 -13.83 -14.38 -2.49
N ASP A 139 -14.75 -14.20 -1.55
CA ASP A 139 -16.19 -14.46 -1.76
C ASP A 139 -16.91 -13.24 -2.36
N VAL A 140 -16.38 -12.04 -2.16
CA VAL A 140 -16.97 -10.76 -2.59
C VAL A 140 -16.42 -10.29 -3.92
N LEU A 141 -15.10 -10.28 -4.09
CA LEU A 141 -14.43 -9.73 -5.29
C LEU A 141 -14.95 -10.30 -6.61
N PRO A 142 -15.23 -11.64 -6.74
CA PRO A 142 -15.76 -12.18 -8.00
C PRO A 142 -17.13 -11.62 -8.42
N ARG A 143 -17.85 -10.95 -7.52
CA ARG A 143 -19.17 -10.32 -7.78
C ARG A 143 -19.06 -8.86 -8.19
N LEU A 144 -17.86 -8.28 -8.11
CA LEU A 144 -17.61 -6.90 -8.51
C LEU A 144 -17.36 -6.83 -10.03
N ALA A 145 -17.65 -5.66 -10.61
CA ALA A 145 -17.60 -5.46 -12.05
C ALA A 145 -16.16 -5.48 -12.60
N ASP A 146 -15.95 -6.15 -13.71
CA ASP A 146 -14.70 -6.16 -14.47
C ASP A 146 -14.39 -4.76 -14.99
N ALA A 147 -13.12 -4.38 -14.96
CA ALA A 147 -12.60 -3.09 -15.44
C ALA A 147 -13.38 -1.86 -14.94
N GLY A 148 -14.02 -1.98 -13.76
CA GLY A 148 -14.85 -0.94 -13.15
C GLY A 148 -14.13 -0.09 -12.10
N TYR A 149 -12.85 -0.37 -11.80
CA TYR A 149 -12.14 0.28 -10.70
C TYR A 149 -10.89 1.00 -11.19
N ASP A 150 -10.64 2.17 -10.59
CA ASP A 150 -9.45 2.99 -10.84
C ASP A 150 -8.27 2.59 -9.95
N LEU A 151 -8.58 2.13 -8.71
CA LEU A 151 -7.61 1.69 -7.75
C LEU A 151 -8.15 0.50 -6.95
N VAL A 152 -7.29 -0.49 -6.68
CA VAL A 152 -7.55 -1.58 -5.73
C VAL A 152 -6.47 -1.54 -4.66
N PHE A 153 -6.86 -1.46 -3.39
CA PHE A 153 -5.96 -1.50 -2.24
C PHE A 153 -6.16 -2.79 -1.44
N CYS A 154 -5.06 -3.49 -1.14
CA CYS A 154 -5.04 -4.79 -0.47
C CYS A 154 -4.28 -4.69 0.86
N ASP A 155 -5.00 -4.82 1.96
CA ASP A 155 -4.47 -4.91 3.34
C ASP A 155 -5.26 -6.00 4.13
N GLY A 156 -5.52 -7.11 3.47
CA GLY A 156 -6.19 -8.28 4.05
C GLY A 156 -5.22 -9.39 4.44
N ASP A 157 -5.66 -10.65 4.30
CA ASP A 157 -4.83 -11.83 4.58
C ASP A 157 -3.69 -11.94 3.54
N ARG A 158 -2.45 -11.82 4.00
CA ARG A 158 -1.25 -11.89 3.15
C ARG A 158 -1.05 -13.26 2.49
N LEU A 159 -1.64 -14.32 3.03
CA LEU A 159 -1.63 -15.64 2.39
C LEU A 159 -2.45 -15.65 1.10
N GLU A 160 -3.45 -14.77 0.98
CA GLU A 160 -4.35 -14.65 -0.16
C GLU A 160 -3.91 -13.55 -1.17
N TYR A 161 -2.77 -12.88 -0.97
CA TYR A 161 -2.34 -11.74 -1.81
C TYR A 161 -2.15 -12.06 -3.30
N LEU A 162 -1.77 -13.28 -3.66
CA LEU A 162 -1.70 -13.69 -5.07
C LEU A 162 -3.09 -13.80 -5.70
N ASP A 163 -4.08 -14.29 -4.94
CA ASP A 163 -5.45 -14.37 -5.41
C ASP A 163 -6.07 -12.96 -5.47
N TYR A 164 -5.73 -12.08 -4.52
CA TYR A 164 -6.11 -10.66 -4.60
C TYR A 164 -5.49 -9.97 -5.80
N LEU A 165 -4.25 -10.31 -6.20
CA LEU A 165 -3.64 -9.79 -7.43
C LEU A 165 -4.44 -10.19 -8.67
N ALA A 166 -4.81 -11.47 -8.79
CA ALA A 166 -5.59 -11.96 -9.92
C ALA A 166 -6.95 -11.24 -10.03
N GLU A 167 -7.68 -11.11 -8.91
CA GLU A 167 -8.93 -10.37 -8.86
C GLU A 167 -8.73 -8.87 -9.14
N SER A 168 -7.68 -8.25 -8.58
CA SER A 168 -7.38 -6.83 -8.84
C SER A 168 -7.14 -6.55 -10.32
N LEU A 169 -6.42 -7.44 -11.01
CA LEU A 169 -6.18 -7.29 -12.45
C LEU A 169 -7.47 -7.40 -13.27
N ARG A 170 -8.43 -8.21 -12.84
CA ARG A 170 -9.76 -8.28 -13.46
C ARG A 170 -10.57 -7.01 -13.20
N LEU A 171 -10.58 -6.53 -11.95
CA LEU A 171 -11.35 -5.37 -11.51
C LEU A 171 -10.85 -4.05 -12.09
N LEU A 172 -9.53 -3.90 -12.26
CA LEU A 172 -8.92 -2.65 -12.71
C LEU A 172 -9.16 -2.40 -14.20
N ARG A 173 -9.53 -1.17 -14.53
CA ARG A 173 -9.43 -0.68 -15.91
C ARG A 173 -7.97 -0.58 -16.37
N PRO A 174 -7.68 -0.51 -17.68
CA PRO A 174 -6.37 -0.08 -18.17
C PRO A 174 -5.99 1.29 -17.57
N GLY A 175 -4.75 1.44 -17.13
CA GLY A 175 -4.28 2.62 -16.38
C GLY A 175 -4.72 2.68 -14.91
N GLY A 176 -5.46 1.69 -14.43
CA GLY A 176 -5.80 1.55 -13.01
C GLY A 176 -4.63 1.03 -12.19
N LEU A 177 -4.67 1.24 -10.87
CA LEU A 177 -3.57 0.97 -9.96
C LEU A 177 -3.96 -0.08 -8.90
N VAL A 178 -3.10 -1.07 -8.65
CA VAL A 178 -3.18 -1.94 -7.48
C VAL A 178 -2.08 -1.59 -6.48
N ALA A 179 -2.41 -1.63 -5.18
CA ALA A 179 -1.47 -1.42 -4.09
C ALA A 179 -1.64 -2.50 -3.02
N PHE A 180 -0.51 -3.04 -2.51
CA PHE A 180 -0.44 -4.04 -1.44
C PHE A 180 0.37 -3.51 -0.28
N GLU A 181 -0.20 -3.53 0.93
CA GLU A 181 0.46 -3.09 2.16
C GLU A 181 1.27 -4.21 2.80
N GLY A 182 2.36 -3.83 3.49
CA GLY A 182 3.09 -4.72 4.38
C GLY A 182 3.94 -5.78 3.70
N VAL A 183 4.36 -5.54 2.45
CA VAL A 183 5.10 -6.52 1.66
C VAL A 183 6.54 -6.77 2.12
N PHE A 184 7.07 -5.96 3.04
CA PHE A 184 8.37 -6.25 3.67
C PHE A 184 8.26 -7.32 4.76
N GLY A 185 7.04 -7.63 5.23
CA GLY A 185 6.83 -8.66 6.25
C GLY A 185 7.64 -8.40 7.51
N THR A 186 7.66 -7.14 7.99
CA THR A 186 8.53 -6.68 9.09
C THR A 186 10.03 -6.89 8.82
N GLY A 187 10.46 -6.68 7.56
CA GLY A 187 11.85 -6.84 7.12
C GLY A 187 12.24 -8.27 6.71
N ARG A 188 11.41 -9.27 6.99
CA ARG A 188 11.74 -10.69 6.73
C ARG A 188 11.75 -11.06 5.23
N THR A 189 11.06 -10.30 4.40
CA THR A 189 10.97 -10.59 2.96
C THR A 189 12.33 -10.53 2.27
N ILE A 190 13.28 -9.75 2.80
CA ILE A 190 14.63 -9.60 2.27
C ILE A 190 15.64 -10.57 2.91
N ASP A 191 15.30 -11.26 4.00
CA ASP A 191 16.20 -12.18 4.70
C ASP A 191 16.40 -13.48 3.90
N SER A 192 17.58 -14.08 3.98
CA SER A 192 17.95 -15.29 3.23
C SER A 192 17.68 -16.62 3.97
N GLY A 193 17.31 -16.59 5.26
CA GLY A 193 17.08 -17.78 6.09
C GLY A 193 15.71 -18.45 5.84
N PRO A 194 15.41 -19.55 6.56
CA PRO A 194 14.08 -20.16 6.57
C PRO A 194 13.01 -19.14 6.98
N GLN A 195 11.92 -19.09 6.24
CA GLN A 195 10.87 -18.08 6.43
C GLN A 195 9.48 -18.72 6.64
N PRO A 196 8.60 -18.07 7.41
CA PRO A 196 7.19 -18.45 7.49
C PRO A 196 6.51 -18.45 6.12
N THR A 197 5.45 -19.23 5.97
CA THR A 197 4.67 -19.33 4.73
C THR A 197 4.20 -17.97 4.22
N GLU A 198 3.76 -17.08 5.12
CA GLU A 198 3.37 -15.70 4.79
C GLU A 198 4.47 -14.94 4.03
N VAL A 199 5.71 -15.00 4.54
CA VAL A 199 6.86 -14.33 3.89
C VAL A 199 7.18 -14.94 2.53
N LEU A 200 7.01 -16.25 2.37
CA LEU A 200 7.19 -16.90 1.08
C LEU A 200 6.14 -16.42 0.07
N ARG A 201 4.88 -16.27 0.49
CA ARG A 201 3.79 -15.71 -0.33
C ARG A 201 4.05 -14.27 -0.74
N LEU A 202 4.55 -13.43 0.18
CA LEU A 202 4.95 -12.05 -0.15
C LEU A 202 6.07 -12.01 -1.20
N ARG A 203 7.05 -12.92 -1.10
CA ARG A 203 8.11 -13.04 -2.13
C ARG A 203 7.58 -13.49 -3.49
N GLU A 204 6.61 -14.39 -3.50
CA GLU A 204 5.92 -14.83 -4.72
C GLU A 204 5.16 -13.66 -5.36
N LEU A 205 4.41 -12.88 -4.57
CA LEU A 205 3.72 -11.68 -5.03
C LEU A 205 4.71 -10.66 -5.64
N LEU A 206 5.80 -10.35 -4.93
CA LEU A 206 6.81 -9.40 -5.41
C LEU A 206 7.40 -9.82 -6.77
N ARG A 207 7.64 -11.13 -6.97
CA ARG A 207 8.11 -11.68 -8.26
C ARG A 207 7.03 -11.59 -9.32
N ALA A 208 5.80 -12.04 -9.02
CA ALA A 208 4.68 -12.02 -9.95
C ALA A 208 4.41 -10.62 -10.50
N VAL A 209 4.40 -9.60 -9.63
CA VAL A 209 4.18 -8.21 -10.03
C VAL A 209 5.38 -7.65 -10.81
N ARG A 210 6.62 -7.92 -10.37
CA ARG A 210 7.84 -7.44 -11.04
C ARG A 210 8.00 -8.01 -12.45
N ASP A 211 7.72 -9.30 -12.61
CA ASP A 211 8.00 -10.05 -13.84
C ASP A 211 6.81 -9.99 -14.85
N SER A 212 5.68 -9.39 -14.44
CA SER A 212 4.50 -9.20 -15.30
C SER A 212 4.75 -8.16 -16.40
N GLN A 213 4.38 -8.51 -17.65
CA GLN A 213 4.42 -7.59 -18.78
C GLN A 213 3.20 -6.66 -18.83
N GLU A 214 2.15 -6.98 -18.09
CA GLU A 214 0.90 -6.19 -18.02
C GLU A 214 0.95 -5.08 -16.96
N LEU A 215 2.02 -5.02 -16.16
CA LEU A 215 2.14 -4.13 -15.02
C LEU A 215 3.34 -3.19 -15.16
N VAL A 216 3.20 -1.99 -14.59
CA VAL A 216 4.29 -1.06 -14.33
C VAL A 216 4.48 -0.97 -12.81
N PRO A 217 5.41 -1.75 -12.24
CA PRO A 217 5.54 -1.88 -10.79
C PRO A 217 6.40 -0.80 -10.15
N SER A 218 6.13 -0.53 -8.88
CA SER A 218 7.01 0.24 -7.98
C SER A 218 6.88 -0.31 -6.56
N LEU A 219 7.99 -0.39 -5.84
CA LEU A 219 8.02 -0.75 -4.42
C LEU A 219 8.43 0.47 -3.60
N LEU A 220 7.48 1.04 -2.88
CA LEU A 220 7.67 2.25 -2.10
C LEU A 220 8.09 1.89 -0.67
N PRO A 221 9.18 2.49 -0.14
CA PRO A 221 9.66 2.23 1.21
C PRO A 221 8.90 3.07 2.25
N VAL A 222 7.57 3.02 2.22
CA VAL A 222 6.68 3.63 3.22
C VAL A 222 6.06 2.53 4.07
N GLY A 223 5.86 2.78 5.37
CA GLY A 223 5.33 1.79 6.30
C GLY A 223 6.14 0.50 6.31
N ASP A 224 5.47 -0.65 6.25
CA ASP A 224 6.08 -1.99 6.10
C ASP A 224 6.22 -2.41 4.60
N GLY A 225 6.34 -1.43 3.71
CA GLY A 225 6.50 -1.59 2.27
C GLY A 225 5.18 -1.61 1.51
N LEU A 226 4.98 -0.63 0.64
CA LEU A 226 3.82 -0.52 -0.24
C LEU A 226 4.22 -0.90 -1.67
N LEU A 227 3.77 -2.08 -2.12
CA LEU A 227 3.94 -2.51 -3.51
C LEU A 227 2.81 -1.91 -4.35
N CYS A 228 3.16 -1.13 -5.35
CA CYS A 228 2.21 -0.52 -6.28
C CYS A 228 2.47 -1.01 -7.70
N ALA A 229 1.40 -1.15 -8.50
CA ALA A 229 1.55 -1.40 -9.92
C ALA A 229 0.39 -0.80 -10.71
N VAL A 230 0.69 -0.20 -11.87
CA VAL A 230 -0.30 0.28 -12.83
C VAL A 230 -0.53 -0.79 -13.88
N LYS A 231 -1.81 -1.12 -14.15
CA LYS A 231 -2.21 -2.01 -15.23
C LYS A 231 -2.08 -1.29 -16.57
N ARG A 232 -1.41 -1.93 -17.55
CA ARG A 232 -1.24 -1.41 -18.92
C ARG A 232 -2.51 -1.43 -19.73
#